data_3c6b779b40135b42f431a77f3c3b29b3
#
_entry.id   3c6b779b40135b42f431a77f3c3b29b3
#
_cell.length_a   1.000
_cell.length_b   1.000
_cell.length_c   1.000
_cell.angle_alpha   90.00
_cell.angle_beta   90.00
_cell.angle_gamma   90.00
#
_symmetry.space_group_name_H-M   'P 1'
#
loop_
_entity.id
_entity.type
_entity.pdbx_description
1 polymer ?
#
loop_
_entity_poly.entity_id
_entity_poly.type
_entity_poly.pdbx_seq_one_letter_code
_entity_poly.pdbx_strand_id
1 'polypeptide(L)'
;MRSELYRSVSIMSSWLALIGFAFMAALFGWFSREAWSLFAGLGAFGIAVTVTAQHFQHRTMVLVYLNHPHRWRVLIAQCFSAALLGTLLAAVSGVAVLLDDNAAHYRSTVLVAPVMAVFGTLCTAVVRRPLWLIGGAFAWLLFAEGIINRMAIGLPFGSFAMASGGNTKALLYLLAWTAAAIPVALWAIHRDLSSD
;
A
#
# COMPACT_ATOMS: atom_id res chain seq x y z
N MET A 1 7.82 9.85 14.60
CA MET A 1 7.68 8.41 14.39
C MET A 1 6.85 7.72 15.48
N ARG A 2 7.21 7.82 16.77
CA ARG A 2 6.43 7.18 17.84
C ARG A 2 4.97 7.63 17.91
N SER A 3 4.68 8.90 17.69
CA SER A 3 3.32 9.45 17.70
C SER A 3 2.45 8.94 16.55
N GLU A 4 3.03 8.75 15.36
CA GLU A 4 2.32 8.22 14.19
C GLU A 4 1.96 6.74 14.36
N LEU A 5 2.91 5.93 14.83
CA LEU A 5 2.65 4.51 15.14
C LEU A 5 1.62 4.35 16.24
N TYR A 6 1.73 5.13 17.33
CA TYR A 6 0.76 5.09 18.44
C TYR A 6 -0.64 5.46 17.95
N ARG A 7 -0.75 6.46 17.08
CA ARG A 7 -2.02 6.91 16.51
C ARG A 7 -2.63 5.86 15.57
N SER A 8 -1.83 5.26 14.68
CA SER A 8 -2.30 4.19 13.78
C SER A 8 -2.81 2.98 14.56
N VAL A 9 -2.18 2.67 15.69
CA VAL A 9 -2.60 1.59 16.60
C VAL A 9 -3.83 1.97 17.43
N SER A 10 -4.03 3.27 17.73
CA SER A 10 -5.13 3.74 18.59
C SER A 10 -6.47 3.93 17.86
N ILE A 11 -6.48 3.94 16.52
CA ILE A 11 -7.70 4.18 15.73
C ILE A 11 -8.32 2.85 15.31
N MET A 12 -9.52 2.57 15.81
CA MET A 12 -10.26 1.33 15.56
C MET A 12 -10.49 1.04 14.06
N SER A 13 -10.67 2.07 13.23
CA SER A 13 -10.83 1.90 11.78
C SER A 13 -9.57 1.36 11.08
N SER A 14 -8.37 1.69 11.57
CA SER A 14 -7.11 1.12 11.04
C SER A 14 -7.02 -0.38 11.32
N TRP A 15 -7.42 -0.81 12.51
CA TRP A 15 -7.46 -2.23 12.89
C TRP A 15 -8.49 -3.00 12.07
N LEU A 16 -9.68 -2.45 11.90
CA LEU A 16 -10.71 -3.08 11.07
C LEU A 16 -10.26 -3.22 9.62
N ALA A 17 -9.62 -2.20 9.05
CA ALA A 17 -9.05 -2.27 7.71
C ALA A 17 -7.92 -3.32 7.63
N LEU A 18 -7.00 -3.33 8.60
CA LEU A 18 -5.90 -4.30 8.63
C LEU A 18 -6.42 -5.73 8.74
N ILE A 19 -7.35 -5.99 9.66
CA ILE A 19 -7.96 -7.31 9.84
C ILE A 19 -8.73 -7.70 8.58
N GLY A 20 -9.53 -6.80 8.01
CA GLY A 20 -10.30 -7.06 6.79
C GLY A 20 -9.42 -7.43 5.60
N PHE A 21 -8.38 -6.65 5.33
CA PHE A 21 -7.45 -6.93 4.23
C PHE A 21 -6.61 -8.18 4.49
N ALA A 22 -6.17 -8.41 5.74
CA ALA A 22 -5.42 -9.61 6.10
C ALA A 22 -6.28 -10.86 5.99
N PHE A 23 -7.53 -10.80 6.43
CA PHE A 23 -8.49 -11.89 6.30
C PHE A 23 -8.78 -12.24 4.84
N MET A 24 -9.02 -11.22 3.99
CA MET A 24 -9.22 -11.43 2.56
C MET A 24 -7.99 -12.07 1.91
N ALA A 25 -6.79 -11.55 2.20
CA ALA A 25 -5.57 -12.13 1.66
C ALA A 25 -5.35 -13.57 2.14
N ALA A 26 -5.57 -13.86 3.43
CA ALA A 26 -5.45 -15.20 3.97
C ALA A 26 -6.47 -16.18 3.36
N LEU A 27 -7.71 -15.74 3.16
CA LEU A 27 -8.76 -16.55 2.54
C LEU A 27 -8.36 -16.96 1.11
N PHE A 28 -7.87 -16.01 0.31
CA PHE A 28 -7.39 -16.32 -1.05
C PHE A 28 -6.09 -17.13 -1.05
N GLY A 29 -5.27 -17.00 -0.01
CA GLY A 29 -4.07 -17.81 0.19
C GLY A 29 -4.34 -19.30 0.36
N TRP A 30 -5.53 -19.64 0.83
CA TRP A 30 -5.98 -21.02 0.94
C TRP A 30 -6.24 -21.67 -0.43
N PHE A 31 -6.58 -20.89 -1.44
CA PHE A 31 -6.89 -21.38 -2.79
C PHE A 31 -5.66 -21.39 -3.69
N SER A 32 -4.85 -20.35 -3.67
CA SER A 32 -3.59 -20.29 -4.43
C SER A 32 -2.62 -19.26 -3.86
N ARG A 33 -1.33 -19.56 -3.97
CA ARG A 33 -0.25 -18.63 -3.56
C ARG A 33 -0.21 -17.35 -4.41
N GLU A 34 -0.55 -17.47 -5.69
CA GLU A 34 -0.60 -16.34 -6.63
C GLU A 34 -1.75 -15.38 -6.24
N ALA A 35 -2.92 -15.95 -5.91
CA ALA A 35 -4.04 -15.16 -5.42
C ALA A 35 -3.69 -14.49 -4.09
N TRP A 36 -3.07 -15.23 -3.15
CA TRP A 36 -2.61 -14.62 -1.90
C TRP A 36 -1.69 -13.43 -2.13
N SER A 37 -0.65 -13.57 -2.97
CA SER A 37 0.29 -12.48 -3.22
C SER A 37 -0.41 -11.25 -3.80
N LEU A 38 -1.32 -11.43 -4.75
CA LEU A 38 -2.09 -10.34 -5.32
C LEU A 38 -2.93 -9.60 -4.27
N PHE A 39 -3.67 -10.35 -3.43
CA PHE A 39 -4.49 -9.78 -2.37
C PHE A 39 -3.66 -9.20 -1.22
N ALA A 40 -2.47 -9.76 -0.92
CA ALA A 40 -1.53 -9.17 0.01
C ALA A 40 -1.00 -7.82 -0.49
N GLY A 41 -0.70 -7.71 -1.79
CA GLY A 41 -0.31 -6.44 -2.41
C GLY A 41 -1.43 -5.41 -2.40
N LEU A 42 -2.64 -5.82 -2.76
CA LEU A 42 -3.81 -4.96 -2.70
C LEU A 42 -4.13 -4.54 -1.26
N GLY A 43 -3.96 -5.45 -0.30
CA GLY A 43 -4.09 -5.18 1.13
C GLY A 43 -3.03 -4.20 1.63
N ALA A 44 -1.76 -4.38 1.23
CA ALA A 44 -0.68 -3.46 1.57
C ALA A 44 -0.92 -2.05 1.01
N PHE A 45 -1.42 -1.95 -0.23
CA PHE A 45 -1.88 -0.70 -0.82
C PHE A 45 -3.06 -0.12 -0.05
N GLY A 46 -4.10 -0.91 0.22
CA GLY A 46 -5.32 -0.48 0.89
C GLY A 46 -5.10 0.00 2.33
N ILE A 47 -4.28 -0.70 3.13
CA ILE A 47 -3.93 -0.24 4.48
C ILE A 47 -3.13 1.06 4.45
N ALA A 48 -2.22 1.21 3.49
CA ALA A 48 -1.48 2.45 3.29
C ALA A 48 -2.42 3.61 2.96
N VAL A 49 -3.39 3.39 2.07
CA VAL A 49 -4.42 4.38 1.72
C VAL A 49 -5.24 4.77 2.94
N THR A 50 -5.76 3.79 3.69
CA THR A 50 -6.63 4.07 4.85
C THR A 50 -5.90 4.83 5.95
N VAL A 51 -4.69 4.42 6.32
CA VAL A 51 -3.89 5.07 7.37
C VAL A 51 -3.49 6.49 6.96
N THR A 52 -3.05 6.68 5.73
CA THR A 52 -2.64 8.00 5.24
C THR A 52 -3.84 8.94 5.08
N ALA A 53 -4.96 8.44 4.57
CA ALA A 53 -6.14 9.26 4.32
C ALA A 53 -6.84 9.77 5.58
N GLN A 54 -6.71 9.09 6.72
CA GLN A 54 -7.25 9.54 8.00
C GLN A 54 -6.71 10.93 8.38
N HIS A 55 -5.45 11.22 8.05
CA HIS A 55 -4.86 12.53 8.29
C HIS A 55 -5.52 13.65 7.48
N PHE A 56 -5.96 13.33 6.26
CA PHE A 56 -6.67 14.29 5.41
C PHE A 56 -8.14 14.45 5.82
N GLN A 57 -8.82 13.35 6.13
CA GLN A 57 -10.25 13.37 6.50
C GLN A 57 -10.53 14.12 7.80
N HIS A 58 -9.65 14.02 8.80
CA HIS A 58 -9.82 14.67 10.09
C HIS A 58 -9.23 16.09 10.15
N ARG A 59 -8.83 16.67 9.01
CA ARG A 59 -8.17 17.98 8.90
C ARG A 59 -6.96 18.16 9.83
N THR A 60 -6.45 17.06 10.37
CA THR A 60 -5.30 17.08 11.30
C THR A 60 -3.98 17.37 10.59
N MET A 61 -3.96 17.26 9.23
CA MET A 61 -2.79 17.65 8.42
C MET A 61 -2.42 19.10 8.61
N VAL A 62 -3.39 20.00 8.73
CA VAL A 62 -3.14 21.44 8.96
C VAL A 62 -2.39 21.62 10.28
N LEU A 63 -2.83 20.97 11.36
CA LEU A 63 -2.17 21.04 12.67
C LEU A 63 -0.78 20.40 12.66
N VAL A 64 -0.61 19.28 11.93
CA VAL A 64 0.70 18.63 11.78
C VAL A 64 1.67 19.51 11.02
N TYR A 65 1.23 20.17 9.95
CA TYR A 65 2.07 21.08 9.16
C TYR A 65 2.39 22.39 9.88
N LEU A 66 1.51 22.89 10.73
CA LEU A 66 1.80 24.04 11.61
C LEU A 66 2.89 23.70 12.62
N ASN A 67 2.91 22.48 13.12
CA ASN A 67 3.90 22.03 14.12
C ASN A 67 5.21 21.53 13.49
N HIS A 68 5.18 21.13 12.19
CA HIS A 68 6.33 20.65 11.45
C HIS A 68 6.45 21.35 10.10
N PRO A 69 7.29 22.39 9.98
CA PRO A 69 7.43 23.19 8.76
C PRO A 69 7.93 22.39 7.56
N HIS A 70 8.51 21.22 7.78
CA HIS A 70 9.07 20.36 6.74
C HIS A 70 8.07 19.26 6.35
N ARG A 71 7.13 19.58 5.44
CA ARG A 71 6.06 18.68 4.96
C ARG A 71 6.57 17.32 4.45
N TRP A 72 7.74 17.30 3.80
CA TRP A 72 8.35 16.06 3.30
C TRP A 72 8.71 15.05 4.41
N ARG A 73 9.08 15.53 5.62
CA ARG A 73 9.37 14.65 6.77
C ARG A 73 8.12 13.90 7.25
N VAL A 74 6.96 14.54 7.17
CA VAL A 74 5.68 13.92 7.48
C VAL A 74 5.37 12.82 6.47
N LEU A 75 5.56 13.09 5.17
CA LEU A 75 5.35 12.10 4.12
C LEU A 75 6.27 10.87 4.32
N ILE A 76 7.56 11.08 4.63
CA ILE A 76 8.48 9.96 4.91
C ILE A 76 8.01 9.15 6.13
N ALA A 77 7.56 9.81 7.19
CA ALA A 77 7.06 9.10 8.37
C ALA A 77 5.82 8.26 8.03
N GLN A 78 4.92 8.77 7.19
CA GLN A 78 3.75 8.04 6.69
C GLN A 78 4.15 6.85 5.82
N CYS A 79 5.09 7.03 4.88
CA CYS A 79 5.63 5.94 4.06
C CYS A 79 6.23 4.83 4.93
N PHE A 80 7.00 5.20 5.95
CA PHE A 80 7.60 4.23 6.87
C PHE A 80 6.54 3.46 7.67
N SER A 81 5.55 4.16 8.23
CA SER A 81 4.44 3.53 8.98
C SER A 81 3.62 2.59 8.08
N ALA A 82 3.31 3.02 6.86
CA ALA A 82 2.60 2.22 5.89
C ALA A 82 3.40 0.98 5.45
N ALA A 83 4.71 1.13 5.23
CA ALA A 83 5.60 0.03 4.91
C ALA A 83 5.62 -1.03 6.00
N LEU A 84 5.71 -0.63 7.28
CA LEU A 84 5.64 -1.55 8.41
C LEU A 84 4.30 -2.29 8.47
N LEU A 85 3.18 -1.57 8.32
CA LEU A 85 1.84 -2.18 8.37
C LEU A 85 1.60 -3.10 7.17
N GLY A 86 2.04 -2.72 5.97
CA GLY A 86 1.96 -3.56 4.78
C GLY A 86 2.79 -4.84 4.90
N THR A 87 4.00 -4.75 5.47
CA THR A 87 4.84 -5.91 5.76
C THR A 87 4.17 -6.83 6.80
N LEU A 88 3.62 -6.26 7.87
CA LEU A 88 2.91 -7.02 8.90
C LEU A 88 1.69 -7.73 8.32
N LEU A 89 0.91 -7.03 7.49
CA LEU A 89 -0.24 -7.61 6.81
C LEU A 89 0.16 -8.80 5.94
N ALA A 90 1.18 -8.64 5.09
CA ALA A 90 1.67 -9.72 4.23
C ALA A 90 2.19 -10.90 5.05
N ALA A 91 2.94 -10.64 6.13
CA ALA A 91 3.47 -11.68 7.00
C ALA A 91 2.36 -12.48 7.71
N VAL A 92 1.37 -11.80 8.29
CA VAL A 92 0.28 -12.46 9.03
C VAL A 92 -0.65 -13.21 8.08
N SER A 93 -1.02 -12.62 6.93
CA SER A 93 -1.95 -13.25 5.98
C SER A 93 -1.35 -14.43 5.23
N GLY A 94 -0.01 -14.52 5.15
CA GLY A 94 0.69 -15.57 4.38
C GLY A 94 1.04 -16.82 5.18
N VAL A 95 0.58 -16.96 6.42
CA VAL A 95 0.92 -18.13 7.26
C VAL A 95 0.47 -19.45 6.59
N ALA A 96 -0.67 -19.47 5.91
CA ALA A 96 -1.15 -20.65 5.19
C ALA A 96 -0.18 -21.05 4.07
N VAL A 97 0.34 -20.08 3.30
CA VAL A 97 1.30 -20.32 2.21
C VAL A 97 2.66 -20.78 2.75
N LEU A 98 3.03 -20.32 3.95
CA LEU A 98 4.25 -20.78 4.63
C LEU A 98 4.14 -22.25 5.05
N LEU A 99 2.97 -22.70 5.50
CA LEU A 99 2.70 -24.09 5.91
C LEU A 99 2.67 -25.05 4.72
N ASP A 100 2.45 -24.55 3.51
CA ASP A 100 2.36 -25.32 2.27
C ASP A 100 3.72 -25.43 1.53
N ASP A 101 4.83 -25.38 2.27
CA ASP A 101 6.24 -25.48 1.80
C ASP A 101 6.65 -24.45 0.73
N ASN A 102 5.91 -23.35 0.59
CA ASN A 102 6.20 -22.25 -0.34
C ASN A 102 6.95 -21.08 0.31
N ALA A 103 7.91 -21.38 1.17
CA ALA A 103 8.66 -20.37 1.94
C ALA A 103 9.37 -19.31 1.07
N ALA A 104 9.82 -19.69 -0.14
CA ALA A 104 10.45 -18.74 -1.06
C ALA A 104 9.47 -17.68 -1.55
N HIS A 105 8.28 -18.09 -1.99
CA HIS A 105 7.22 -17.18 -2.44
C HIS A 105 6.71 -16.29 -1.29
N TYR A 106 6.54 -16.87 -0.09
CA TYR A 106 6.19 -16.13 1.11
C TYR A 106 7.20 -15.02 1.40
N ARG A 107 8.50 -15.35 1.45
CA ARG A 107 9.57 -14.38 1.75
C ARG A 107 9.62 -13.27 0.71
N SER A 108 9.55 -13.58 -0.58
CA SER A 108 9.56 -12.56 -1.64
C SER A 108 8.36 -11.63 -1.55
N THR A 109 7.15 -12.16 -1.29
CA THR A 109 5.95 -11.33 -1.10
C THR A 109 6.08 -10.39 0.09
N VAL A 110 6.54 -10.89 1.24
CA VAL A 110 6.74 -10.08 2.45
C VAL A 110 7.80 -8.98 2.24
N LEU A 111 8.86 -9.27 1.47
CA LEU A 111 9.90 -8.29 1.14
C LEU A 111 9.43 -7.22 0.14
N VAL A 112 8.51 -7.56 -0.76
CA VAL A 112 8.01 -6.62 -1.78
C VAL A 112 6.80 -5.80 -1.27
N ALA A 113 6.05 -6.32 -0.30
CA ALA A 113 4.87 -5.65 0.27
C ALA A 113 5.11 -4.21 0.74
N PRO A 114 6.23 -3.86 1.42
CA PRO A 114 6.50 -2.47 1.81
C PRO A 114 6.60 -1.51 0.63
N VAL A 115 7.10 -1.94 -0.53
CA VAL A 115 7.18 -1.10 -1.73
C VAL A 115 5.78 -0.74 -2.21
N MET A 116 4.85 -1.71 -2.23
CA MET A 116 3.47 -1.48 -2.60
C MET A 116 2.73 -0.58 -1.62
N ALA A 117 3.01 -0.71 -0.32
CA ALA A 117 2.46 0.17 0.72
C ALA A 117 2.97 1.63 0.56
N VAL A 118 4.26 1.81 0.27
CA VAL A 118 4.82 3.15 -0.03
C VAL A 118 4.15 3.73 -1.27
N PHE A 119 3.99 2.97 -2.34
CA PHE A 119 3.28 3.40 -3.54
C PHE A 119 1.85 3.86 -3.20
N GLY A 120 1.10 3.10 -2.39
CA GLY A 120 -0.24 3.46 -1.93
C GLY A 120 -0.27 4.77 -1.13
N THR A 121 0.72 5.00 -0.26
CA THR A 121 0.87 6.26 0.50
C THR A 121 1.07 7.45 -0.44
N LEU A 122 1.97 7.32 -1.42
CA LEU A 122 2.24 8.37 -2.40
C LEU A 122 1.00 8.69 -3.25
N CYS A 123 0.27 7.68 -3.71
CA CYS A 123 -0.99 7.87 -4.42
C CYS A 123 -2.04 8.59 -3.55
N THR A 124 -2.10 8.26 -2.25
CA THR A 124 -3.02 8.91 -1.31
C THR A 124 -2.71 10.38 -1.10
N ALA A 125 -1.43 10.74 -1.04
CA ALA A 125 -1.00 12.14 -0.94
C ALA A 125 -1.46 12.97 -2.15
N VAL A 126 -1.61 12.35 -3.32
CA VAL A 126 -2.09 13.00 -4.55
C VAL A 126 -3.62 13.10 -4.59
N VAL A 127 -4.31 11.97 -4.38
CA VAL A 127 -5.77 11.87 -4.58
C VAL A 127 -6.56 12.41 -3.37
N ARG A 128 -6.04 12.26 -2.15
CA ARG A 128 -6.62 12.71 -0.86
C ARG A 128 -8.02 12.13 -0.54
N ARG A 129 -8.62 11.36 -1.43
CA ARG A 129 -9.96 10.75 -1.28
C ARG A 129 -9.84 9.22 -1.28
N PRO A 130 -9.88 8.57 -0.11
CA PRO A 130 -9.59 7.13 0.02
C PRO A 130 -10.57 6.25 -0.74
N LEU A 131 -11.86 6.56 -0.72
CA LEU A 131 -12.88 5.76 -1.42
C LEU A 131 -12.65 5.75 -2.94
N TRP A 132 -12.35 6.92 -3.52
CA TRP A 132 -12.05 7.03 -4.94
C TRP A 132 -10.75 6.31 -5.30
N LEU A 133 -9.74 6.38 -4.42
CA LEU A 133 -8.46 5.74 -4.67
C LEU A 133 -8.56 4.22 -4.56
N ILE A 134 -9.23 3.69 -3.53
CA ILE A 134 -9.43 2.24 -3.38
C ILE A 134 -10.31 1.71 -4.52
N GLY A 135 -11.46 2.36 -4.79
CA GLY A 135 -12.33 1.97 -5.89
C GLY A 135 -11.64 2.05 -7.25
N GLY A 136 -10.89 3.13 -7.49
CA GLY A 136 -10.08 3.31 -8.69
C GLY A 136 -8.98 2.26 -8.84
N ALA A 137 -8.30 1.88 -7.74
CA ALA A 137 -7.29 0.84 -7.75
C ALA A 137 -7.89 -0.54 -8.07
N PHE A 138 -9.06 -0.87 -7.54
CA PHE A 138 -9.79 -2.08 -7.90
C PHE A 138 -10.22 -2.08 -9.36
N ALA A 139 -10.80 -0.98 -9.84
CA ALA A 139 -11.19 -0.84 -11.24
C ALA A 139 -9.96 -0.96 -12.15
N TRP A 140 -8.85 -0.29 -11.80
CA TRP A 140 -7.60 -0.39 -12.53
C TRP A 140 -7.07 -1.83 -12.57
N LEU A 141 -7.05 -2.51 -11.43
CA LEU A 141 -6.61 -3.90 -11.33
C LEU A 141 -7.44 -4.82 -12.23
N LEU A 142 -8.78 -4.69 -12.20
CA LEU A 142 -9.66 -5.56 -12.97
C LEU A 142 -9.60 -5.25 -14.47
N PHE A 143 -9.73 -3.98 -14.85
CA PHE A 143 -9.87 -3.61 -16.25
C PHE A 143 -8.52 -3.40 -16.94
N ALA A 144 -7.64 -2.56 -16.39
CA ALA A 144 -6.37 -2.25 -17.04
C ALA A 144 -5.38 -3.40 -16.92
N GLU A 145 -5.21 -3.97 -15.74
CA GLU A 145 -4.23 -5.03 -15.52
C GLU A 145 -4.78 -6.43 -15.81
N GLY A 146 -6.01 -6.72 -15.38
CA GLY A 146 -6.61 -8.04 -15.56
C GLY A 146 -7.03 -8.30 -17.00
N ILE A 147 -7.84 -7.43 -17.59
CA ILE A 147 -8.43 -7.65 -18.92
C ILE A 147 -7.48 -7.20 -20.03
N ILE A 148 -6.99 -5.96 -19.98
CA ILE A 148 -6.19 -5.39 -21.07
C ILE A 148 -4.76 -5.94 -21.04
N ASN A 149 -4.08 -5.85 -19.91
CA ASN A 149 -2.67 -6.24 -19.76
C ASN A 149 -2.47 -7.70 -19.39
N ARG A 150 -3.54 -8.47 -19.10
CA ARG A 150 -3.51 -9.88 -18.70
C ARG A 150 -2.52 -10.16 -17.58
N MET A 151 -2.42 -9.25 -16.61
CA MET A 151 -1.46 -9.29 -15.49
C MET A 151 0.01 -9.39 -15.92
N ALA A 152 0.35 -8.90 -17.12
CA ALA A 152 1.72 -8.85 -17.57
C ALA A 152 2.55 -7.80 -16.82
N ILE A 153 3.88 -7.92 -16.91
CA ILE A 153 4.82 -6.94 -16.32
C ILE A 153 4.62 -5.56 -16.96
N GLY A 154 4.75 -4.51 -16.15
CA GLY A 154 4.72 -3.11 -16.62
C GLY A 154 3.76 -2.22 -15.86
N LEU A 155 2.67 -2.79 -15.31
CA LEU A 155 1.73 -2.06 -14.47
C LEU A 155 1.91 -2.42 -12.99
N PRO A 156 1.54 -1.56 -12.02
CA PRO A 156 1.99 -1.69 -10.62
C PRO A 156 1.54 -2.98 -9.94
N PHE A 157 0.28 -3.41 -10.07
CA PHE A 157 -0.21 -4.63 -9.38
C PHE A 157 0.30 -5.91 -10.04
N GLY A 158 0.32 -5.98 -11.39
CA GLY A 158 0.91 -7.09 -12.12
C GLY A 158 2.41 -7.22 -11.86
N SER A 159 3.12 -6.09 -11.82
CA SER A 159 4.53 -6.07 -11.44
C SER A 159 4.74 -6.52 -9.99
N PHE A 160 3.86 -6.16 -9.06
CA PHE A 160 3.90 -6.66 -7.69
C PHE A 160 3.70 -8.19 -7.65
N ALA A 161 2.67 -8.71 -8.30
CA ALA A 161 2.37 -10.15 -8.32
C ALA A 161 3.54 -10.96 -8.92
N MET A 162 4.13 -10.49 -10.01
CA MET A 162 5.29 -11.13 -10.62
C MET A 162 6.57 -11.02 -9.77
N ALA A 163 6.78 -9.88 -9.10
CA ALA A 163 7.92 -9.67 -8.18
C ALA A 163 7.81 -10.59 -6.95
N SER A 164 6.59 -10.81 -6.45
CA SER A 164 6.30 -11.79 -5.38
C SER A 164 6.67 -13.22 -5.79
N GLY A 165 6.59 -13.54 -7.07
CA GLY A 165 7.11 -14.80 -7.65
C GLY A 165 8.63 -14.83 -7.86
N GLY A 166 9.38 -13.81 -7.43
CA GLY A 166 10.84 -13.74 -7.57
C GLY A 166 11.34 -13.11 -8.87
N ASN A 167 10.47 -12.49 -9.68
CA ASN A 167 10.88 -11.85 -10.93
C ASN A 167 11.51 -10.47 -10.66
N THR A 168 12.84 -10.39 -10.83
CA THR A 168 13.60 -9.16 -10.59
C THR A 168 13.22 -8.03 -11.55
N LYS A 169 12.88 -8.33 -12.81
CA LYS A 169 12.45 -7.30 -13.76
C LYS A 169 11.14 -6.65 -13.31
N ALA A 170 10.20 -7.45 -12.81
CA ALA A 170 8.94 -6.96 -12.27
C ALA A 170 9.16 -6.07 -11.04
N LEU A 171 10.10 -6.43 -10.16
CA LEU A 171 10.49 -5.60 -9.02
C LEU A 171 11.01 -4.22 -9.47
N LEU A 172 11.85 -4.19 -10.52
CA LEU A 172 12.36 -2.92 -11.08
C LEU A 172 11.22 -2.04 -11.62
N TYR A 173 10.22 -2.62 -12.30
CA TYR A 173 9.05 -1.86 -12.75
C TYR A 173 8.24 -1.30 -11.57
N LEU A 174 8.02 -2.09 -10.52
CA LEU A 174 7.32 -1.62 -9.32
C LEU A 174 8.09 -0.48 -8.62
N LEU A 175 9.41 -0.60 -8.52
CA LEU A 175 10.27 0.46 -7.98
C LEU A 175 10.23 1.72 -8.87
N ALA A 176 10.21 1.56 -10.20
CA ALA A 176 10.10 2.69 -11.13
C ALA A 176 8.75 3.43 -10.95
N TRP A 177 7.63 2.71 -10.83
CA TRP A 177 6.32 3.31 -10.52
C TRP A 177 6.33 4.05 -9.19
N THR A 178 6.91 3.45 -8.16
CA THR A 178 7.03 4.07 -6.84
C THR A 178 7.91 5.32 -6.90
N ALA A 179 9.05 5.25 -7.60
CA ALA A 179 9.94 6.39 -7.80
C ALA A 179 9.27 7.52 -8.60
N ALA A 180 8.50 7.19 -9.65
CA ALA A 180 7.74 8.17 -10.43
C ALA A 180 6.63 8.86 -9.60
N ALA A 181 6.05 8.15 -8.63
CA ALA A 181 5.04 8.71 -7.74
C ALA A 181 5.62 9.73 -6.73
N ILE A 182 6.92 9.65 -6.38
CA ILE A 182 7.54 10.55 -5.39
C ILE A 182 7.44 12.03 -5.80
N PRO A 183 7.91 12.47 -6.98
CA PRO A 183 7.84 13.88 -7.35
C PRO A 183 6.40 14.37 -7.46
N VAL A 184 5.47 13.54 -7.91
CA VAL A 184 4.05 13.88 -7.99
C VAL A 184 3.44 14.09 -6.60
N ALA A 185 3.76 13.20 -5.64
CA ALA A 185 3.32 13.34 -4.25
C ALA A 185 3.94 14.57 -3.58
N LEU A 186 5.24 14.83 -3.79
CA LEU A 186 5.91 16.02 -3.28
C LEU A 186 5.28 17.30 -3.82
N TRP A 187 4.97 17.34 -5.12
CA TRP A 187 4.25 18.46 -5.71
C TRP A 187 2.85 18.64 -5.10
N ALA A 188 2.11 17.52 -4.94
CA ALA A 188 0.75 17.55 -4.39
C ALA A 188 0.68 18.06 -2.93
N ILE A 189 1.66 17.75 -2.08
CA ILE A 189 1.69 18.23 -0.69
C ILE A 189 2.06 19.73 -0.57
N HIS A 190 2.63 20.34 -1.62
CA HIS A 190 2.91 21.77 -1.67
C HIS A 190 1.71 22.59 -2.15
N ARG A 191 0.71 21.96 -2.77
CA ARG A 191 -0.54 22.63 -3.14
C ARG A 191 -1.31 23.07 -1.90
N ASP A 192 -2.01 24.18 -2.04
CA ASP A 192 -2.78 24.77 -0.95
C ASP A 192 -3.87 23.80 -0.46
N LEU A 193 -3.93 23.61 0.85
CA LEU A 193 -4.91 22.74 1.51
C LEU A 193 -6.22 23.49 1.82
N SER A 194 -6.27 24.80 1.52
CA SER A 194 -7.41 25.65 1.83
C SER A 194 -8.53 25.56 0.79
N SER A 195 -8.31 24.92 -0.34
CA SER A 195 -9.26 24.80 -1.46
C SER A 195 -10.03 23.48 -1.51
N ASP A 196 -9.80 22.58 -0.58
CA ASP A 196 -10.53 21.31 -0.41
C ASP A 196 -11.47 21.38 0.85
#